data_c7366b38660072346155ed7b832ae915
#
_entry.id   c7366b38660072346155ed7b832ae915
#
_cell.length_a   1.000
_cell.length_b   1.000
_cell.length_c   1.000
_cell.angle_alpha   90.00
_cell.angle_beta   90.00
_cell.angle_gamma   90.00
#
_symmetry.space_group_name_H-M   'P 1'
#
loop_
_entity.id
_entity.type
_entity.pdbx_description
1 polymer ?
#
loop_
_entity_poly.entity_id
_entity_poly.type
_entity_poly.pdbx_seq_one_letter_code
_entity_poly.pdbx_strand_id
1 'polypeptide(L)'
;MTILGTALVTGASRGIGRGIACRLSQDGFTVIINDLASQKSQLEEVQAHITLQGGKALTYFADVSVENEIIQMIEYAVEQTGGLDVVRVSYYTVNRHIHGSR
;
A
#
# COMPACT_ATOMS: atom_id res chain seq x y z
N MET A 1 -21.49 -5.88 -0.51
CA MET A 1 -20.51 -5.19 -1.33
C MET A 1 -19.53 -6.18 -1.97
N THR A 2 -19.22 -5.98 -3.21
CA THR A 2 -18.33 -6.88 -3.93
C THR A 2 -16.89 -6.40 -3.78
N ILE A 3 -15.99 -7.31 -3.41
CA ILE A 3 -14.58 -6.98 -3.34
C ILE A 3 -13.97 -7.25 -4.71
N LEU A 4 -13.36 -6.24 -5.30
CA LEU A 4 -12.77 -6.36 -6.62
C LEU A 4 -11.43 -7.07 -6.61
N GLY A 5 -10.79 -7.16 -5.46
CA GLY A 5 -9.50 -7.79 -5.36
C GLY A 5 -8.65 -7.08 -4.32
N THR A 6 -7.35 -7.27 -4.41
CA THR A 6 -6.42 -6.71 -3.44
C THR A 6 -5.47 -5.76 -4.14
N ALA A 7 -5.27 -4.60 -3.54
CA ALA A 7 -4.34 -3.60 -4.04
C ALA A 7 -3.28 -3.31 -2.98
N LEU A 8 -2.04 -3.13 -3.42
CA LEU A 8 -0.94 -2.76 -2.55
C LEU A 8 -0.47 -1.37 -2.94
N VAL A 9 -0.47 -0.45 -1.97
CA VAL A 9 -0.05 0.92 -2.22
C VAL A 9 1.08 1.29 -1.28
N THR A 10 2.22 1.68 -1.83
CA THR A 10 3.36 2.11 -1.01
C THR A 10 3.33 3.62 -0.86
N GLY A 11 3.98 4.13 0.19
CA GLY A 11 3.99 5.55 0.47
C GLY A 11 2.60 6.07 0.79
N ALA A 12 1.78 5.25 1.43
CA ALA A 12 0.35 5.52 1.56
C ALA A 12 -0.02 6.38 2.77
N SER A 13 0.94 6.81 3.58
CA SER A 13 0.62 7.55 4.79
C SER A 13 0.18 8.98 4.53
N ARG A 14 0.47 9.50 3.35
CA ARG A 14 0.15 10.89 3.03
C ARG A 14 0.20 11.14 1.53
N GLY A 15 -0.24 12.32 1.13
CA GLY A 15 -0.11 12.82 -0.25
C GLY A 15 -0.79 11.94 -1.28
N ILE A 16 -0.11 11.76 -2.39
CA ILE A 16 -0.66 11.03 -3.52
C ILE A 16 -0.94 9.58 -3.16
N GLY A 17 -0.03 8.94 -2.43
CA GLY A 17 -0.22 7.54 -2.03
C GLY A 17 -1.46 7.34 -1.17
N ARG A 18 -1.70 8.25 -0.23
CA ARG A 18 -2.90 8.20 0.59
C ARG A 18 -4.15 8.35 -0.28
N GLY A 19 -4.13 9.30 -1.22
CA GLY A 19 -5.26 9.51 -2.12
C GLY A 19 -5.56 8.29 -2.95
N ILE A 20 -4.52 7.64 -3.48
CA ILE A 20 -4.68 6.43 -4.28
C ILE A 20 -5.27 5.31 -3.43
N ALA A 21 -4.78 5.12 -2.21
CA ALA A 21 -5.26 4.07 -1.33
C ALA A 21 -6.74 4.26 -1.01
N CYS A 22 -7.13 5.49 -0.69
CA CYS A 22 -8.53 5.79 -0.38
C CYS A 22 -9.42 5.57 -1.59
N ARG A 23 -8.96 5.97 -2.78
CA ARG A 23 -9.75 5.79 -4.00
C ARG A 23 -9.92 4.31 -4.34
N LEU A 24 -8.85 3.53 -4.23
CA LEU A 24 -8.95 2.09 -4.51
C LEU A 24 -9.90 1.42 -3.53
N SER A 25 -9.88 1.83 -2.27
CA SER A 25 -10.81 1.30 -1.29
C SER A 25 -12.25 1.65 -1.67
N GLN A 26 -12.50 2.89 -2.10
CA GLN A 26 -13.82 3.30 -2.52
C GLN A 26 -14.31 2.52 -3.73
N ASP A 27 -13.38 2.12 -4.59
CA ASP A 27 -13.71 1.34 -5.78
C ASP A 27 -13.95 -0.13 -5.46
N GLY A 28 -13.72 -0.58 -4.23
CA GLY A 28 -14.05 -1.94 -3.82
C GLY A 28 -12.87 -2.86 -3.57
N PHE A 29 -11.64 -2.34 -3.62
CA PHE A 29 -10.46 -3.17 -3.33
C PHE A 29 -10.22 -3.26 -1.82
N THR A 30 -9.71 -4.42 -1.39
CA THR A 30 -9.04 -4.51 -0.10
C THR A 30 -7.65 -3.91 -0.31
N VAL A 31 -7.24 -2.99 0.53
CA VAL A 31 -5.99 -2.27 0.30
C VAL A 31 -4.97 -2.61 1.36
N ILE A 32 -3.79 -3.02 0.92
CA ILE A 32 -2.64 -3.14 1.81
C ILE A 32 -1.90 -1.82 1.68
N ILE A 33 -1.80 -1.08 2.78
CA ILE A 33 -1.16 0.22 2.75
C ILE A 33 0.19 0.14 3.45
N ASN A 34 1.18 0.68 2.81
CA ASN A 34 2.56 0.59 3.27
C ASN A 34 3.19 1.96 3.44
N ASP A 35 4.02 2.08 4.45
CA ASP A 35 4.98 3.16 4.54
C ASP A 35 6.10 2.72 5.47
N LEU A 36 7.06 3.61 5.74
CA LEU A 36 8.13 3.35 6.69
C LEU A 36 7.57 3.28 8.11
N ALA A 37 8.24 2.55 8.98
CA ALA A 37 7.85 2.45 10.38
C ALA A 37 7.79 3.82 11.06
N SER A 38 8.59 4.77 10.61
CA SER A 38 8.57 6.13 11.13
C SER A 38 7.25 6.85 10.83
N GLN A 39 6.47 6.33 9.89
CA GLN A 39 5.18 6.91 9.51
C GLN A 39 4.00 6.14 10.11
N LYS A 40 4.25 5.39 11.17
CA LYS A 40 3.23 4.50 11.74
C LYS A 40 1.93 5.22 12.10
N SER A 41 2.04 6.35 12.78
CA SER A 41 0.87 7.11 13.20
C SER A 41 0.02 7.54 12.03
N GLN A 42 0.66 8.09 11.00
CA GLN A 42 -0.06 8.56 9.82
C GLN A 42 -0.68 7.40 9.06
N LEU A 43 0.03 6.28 8.96
CA LEU A 43 -0.49 5.14 8.23
C LEU A 43 -1.69 4.53 8.95
N GLU A 44 -1.66 4.49 10.28
CA GLU A 44 -2.79 4.00 11.05
C GLU A 44 -3.99 4.93 10.93
N GLU A 45 -3.77 6.22 10.77
CA GLU A 45 -4.87 7.15 10.51
C GLU A 45 -5.55 6.85 9.17
N VAL A 46 -4.75 6.53 8.16
CA VAL A 46 -5.31 6.16 6.85
C VAL A 46 -6.12 4.89 6.96
N GLN A 47 -5.60 3.90 7.70
CA GLN A 47 -6.33 2.66 7.91
C GLN A 47 -7.68 2.91 8.60
N ALA A 48 -7.66 3.75 9.63
CA ALA A 48 -8.88 4.08 10.36
C ALA A 48 -9.88 4.81 9.45
N HIS A 49 -9.39 5.73 8.63
CA HIS A 49 -10.25 6.45 7.69
C HIS A 49 -10.93 5.50 6.71
N ILE A 50 -10.15 4.58 6.13
CA ILE A 50 -10.70 3.62 5.18
C ILE A 50 -11.74 2.73 5.86
N THR A 51 -11.44 2.27 7.07
CA THR A 51 -12.35 1.41 7.82
C THR A 51 -13.66 2.13 8.14
N LEU A 52 -13.58 3.40 8.52
CA LEU A 52 -14.77 4.18 8.81
C LEU A 52 -15.64 4.40 7.59
N GLN A 53 -15.04 4.38 6.41
CA GLN A 53 -15.79 4.53 5.16
C GLN A 53 -16.34 3.18 4.65
N GLY A 54 -16.17 2.12 5.43
CA GLY A 54 -16.69 0.81 5.06
C GLY A 54 -15.75 -0.06 4.28
N GLY A 55 -14.51 0.38 4.09
CA GLY A 55 -13.51 -0.39 3.36
C GLY A 55 -12.69 -1.28 4.26
N LYS A 56 -11.71 -1.95 3.67
CA LYS A 56 -10.81 -2.80 4.42
C LYS A 56 -9.37 -2.46 4.06
N ALA A 57 -8.57 -2.16 5.06
CA ALA A 57 -7.17 -1.82 4.86
C ALA A 57 -6.31 -2.56 5.88
N LEU A 58 -5.17 -3.08 5.41
CA LEU A 58 -4.18 -3.70 6.27
C LEU A 58 -2.91 -2.87 6.15
N THR A 59 -2.21 -2.69 7.26
CA THR A 59 -0.97 -1.91 7.25
C THR A 59 0.23 -2.84 7.18
N TYR A 60 1.28 -2.39 6.51
CA TYR A 60 2.54 -3.12 6.45
C TYR A 60 3.69 -2.12 6.42
N PHE A 61 4.64 -2.25 7.35
CA PHE A 61 5.75 -1.32 7.43
C PHE A 61 6.98 -1.93 6.75
N ALA A 62 7.49 -1.23 5.76
CA ALA A 62 8.67 -1.70 5.02
C ALA A 62 9.30 -0.53 4.30
N ASP A 63 10.61 -0.65 4.07
CA ASP A 63 11.37 0.30 3.29
C ASP A 63 11.44 -0.24 1.86
N VAL A 64 10.74 0.43 0.93
CA VAL A 64 10.67 -0.06 -0.45
C VAL A 64 11.97 0.15 -1.22
N SER A 65 12.95 0.79 -0.63
CA SER A 65 14.26 0.83 -1.25
C SER A 65 15.05 -0.45 -0.99
N VAL A 66 14.53 -1.34 -0.12
CA VAL A 66 15.18 -2.60 0.19
C VAL A 66 14.41 -3.73 -0.49
N GLU A 67 15.03 -4.35 -1.48
CA GLU A 67 14.35 -5.34 -2.32
C GLU A 67 13.74 -6.48 -1.50
N ASN A 68 14.46 -6.96 -0.53
CA ASN A 68 13.98 -8.08 0.27
C ASN A 68 12.71 -7.71 1.04
N GLU A 69 12.62 -6.47 1.47
CA GLU A 69 11.42 -6.02 2.18
C GLU A 69 10.22 -5.92 1.26
N ILE A 70 10.45 -5.56 -0.01
CA ILE A 70 9.37 -5.54 -1.00
C ILE A 70 8.85 -6.96 -1.22
N ILE A 71 9.76 -7.91 -1.36
CA ILE A 71 9.38 -9.31 -1.60
C ILE A 71 8.54 -9.82 -0.43
N GLN A 72 8.98 -9.56 0.79
CA GLN A 72 8.26 -10.01 1.97
C GLN A 72 6.88 -9.36 2.07
N MET A 73 6.78 -8.11 1.67
CA MET A 73 5.51 -7.40 1.68
C MET A 73 4.52 -8.00 0.69
N ILE A 74 5.01 -8.34 -0.50
CA ILE A 74 4.16 -8.97 -1.51
C ILE A 74 3.70 -10.34 -1.03
N GLU A 75 4.58 -11.11 -0.41
CA GLU A 75 4.22 -12.41 0.15
C GLU A 75 3.15 -12.25 1.23
N TYR A 76 3.31 -11.24 2.10
CA TYR A 76 2.32 -10.96 3.12
C TYR A 76 0.95 -10.65 2.50
N ALA A 77 0.95 -9.82 1.46
CA ALA A 77 -0.29 -9.44 0.79
C ALA A 77 -1.02 -10.65 0.24
N VAL A 78 -0.28 -11.55 -0.41
CA VAL A 78 -0.86 -12.75 -0.99
C VAL A 78 -1.37 -13.68 0.11
N GLU A 79 -0.62 -13.83 1.18
CA GLU A 79 -1.05 -14.70 2.29
C GLU A 79 -2.32 -14.20 2.95
N GLN A 80 -2.42 -12.90 3.15
CA GLN A 80 -3.56 -12.33 3.89
C GLN A 80 -4.84 -12.28 3.07
N THR A 81 -4.73 -12.20 1.76
CA THR A 81 -5.90 -11.93 0.93
C THR A 81 -6.14 -12.97 -0.17
N GLY A 82 -5.18 -13.86 -0.38
CA GLY A 82 -5.30 -14.89 -1.43
C GLY A 82 -4.84 -14.44 -2.79
N GLY A 83 -4.44 -13.19 -2.95
CA GLY A 83 -3.96 -12.72 -4.25
C GLY A 83 -3.56 -11.25 -4.20
N LEU A 84 -3.03 -10.77 -5.31
CA LEU A 84 -2.64 -9.37 -5.41
C LEU A 84 -2.90 -8.93 -6.85
N ASP A 85 -3.84 -8.02 -7.02
CA ASP A 85 -4.32 -7.64 -8.33
C ASP A 85 -3.76 -6.31 -8.84
N VAL A 86 -3.46 -5.39 -7.91
CA VAL A 86 -2.96 -4.07 -8.27
C VAL A 86 -1.80 -3.72 -7.36
N VAL A 87 -0.71 -3.27 -7.94
CA VAL A 87 0.43 -2.78 -7.16
C VAL A 87 0.71 -1.35 -7.59
N ARG A 88 0.64 -0.43 -6.65
CA ARG A 88 0.92 0.97 -6.93
C ARG A 88 2.04 1.43 -6.02
N VAL A 89 3.19 1.70 -6.62
CA VAL A 89 4.34 2.17 -5.88
C VAL A 89 4.40 3.69 -6.01
N SER A 90 4.21 4.35 -4.87
CA SER A 90 4.28 5.77 -4.87
C SER A 90 5.63 6.16 -4.37
N TYR A 91 6.58 6.50 -5.28
CA TYR A 91 7.86 6.80 -4.83
C TYR A 91 8.52 7.72 -5.73
N TYR A 92 9.08 8.63 -5.24
CA TYR A 92 9.86 9.51 -5.97
C TYR A 92 11.25 9.00 -5.99
N THR A 93 11.55 8.13 -5.08
CA THR A 93 12.87 7.73 -4.91
C THR A 93 13.32 6.80 -5.88
N VAL A 94 12.46 6.13 -6.47
CA VAL A 94 12.87 5.17 -7.26
C VAL A 94 13.31 5.60 -8.50
N ASN A 95 13.10 6.59 -8.77
CA ASN A 95 13.49 6.93 -9.89
C ASN A 95 14.80 7.25 -9.93
N ARG A 96 15.37 7.11 -9.42
CA ARG A 96 16.55 7.31 -9.49
C ARG A 96 17.22 6.43 -10.10
N HIS A 97 16.90 6.24 -10.48
CA HIS A 97 17.36 5.52 -10.81
C HIS A 97 17.10 4.67 -11.32
N ILE A 98 16.92 4.49 -11.78
CA ILE A 98 16.67 3.78 -12.07
C ILE A 98 16.59 3.50 -12.68
N HIS A 99 17.13 3.75 -12.95
CA HIS A 99 17.20 3.38 -13.28
C HIS A 99 17.49 2.93 -13.51
N GLY A 100 17.87 3.08 -13.63
CA GLY A 100 18.29 2.65 -13.66
C GLY A 100 18.44 2.31 -13.90
N SER A 101 18.80 2.61 -14.08
CA SER A 101 18.91 2.23 -14.13
C SER A 101 18.88 1.81 -14.42
N ARG A 102 18.97 1.92 -14.83
CA ARG A 102 19.03 1.38 -14.95
C ARG A 102 19.06 1.07 -15.19
#